data_b50122668d7c6f16a610ca8a518fdf28
#
_entry.id   b50122668d7c6f16a610ca8a518fdf28
#
_cell.length_a   1.000
_cell.length_b   1.000
_cell.length_c   1.000
_cell.angle_alpha   90.00
_cell.angle_beta   90.00
_cell.angle_gamma   90.00
#
_symmetry.space_group_name_H-M   'P 1'
#
loop_
_entity.id
_entity.type
_entity.pdbx_description
1 polymer ?
#
loop_
_entity_poly.entity_id
_entity_poly.type
_entity_poly.pdbx_seq_one_letter_code
_entity_poly.pdbx_strand_id
1 'polypeptide(L)'
;NERLDKEYAMGATHIIIAPSDMSKADSISMIDDIKKVDGVKLAVSLDSILGPTIPDDMVPDEAKEIFKNGDYQMMLVSSKYETASDEVNNQITEIKKIVKNYSKDAMLIGEAPCTKDLITITDTDFKRVSAVSIVLIFLIILVVFKSVSLPIILVAVIEFAIFVNMGIPGFTGTKLPFIASIVIGTIQLGATVDYAILMTTKYRKNRYTGMDKKPAITKALADSTNSVIVSALCFFAATFGVGLYSNIDMISSICILLARGAIISMFVVVFILPSMFMIFDKVICATSAGFKNKNLTA
;
A
#
# COMPACT_ATOMS: atom_id res chain seq x y z
N ASN A 1 5.33 -8.20 -23.54
CA ASN A 1 5.83 -9.22 -22.62
C ASN A 1 5.14 -10.58 -22.80
N GLU A 2 3.79 -10.68 -22.94
CA GLU A 2 3.08 -11.97 -23.14
C GLU A 2 3.56 -12.79 -24.36
N ARG A 3 4.00 -12.15 -25.45
CA ARG A 3 4.56 -12.86 -26.60
C ARG A 3 5.95 -13.42 -26.33
N LEU A 4 6.80 -12.65 -25.64
CA LEU A 4 8.15 -13.09 -25.25
C LEU A 4 8.09 -14.25 -24.26
N ASP A 5 7.12 -14.22 -23.34
CA ASP A 5 6.91 -15.30 -22.38
C ASP A 5 6.41 -16.58 -23.06
N LYS A 6 5.43 -16.48 -23.97
CA LYS A 6 4.84 -17.63 -24.68
C LYS A 6 5.75 -18.26 -25.73
N GLU A 7 6.50 -17.45 -26.48
CA GLU A 7 7.32 -17.94 -27.61
C GLU A 7 8.75 -18.29 -27.16
N TYR A 8 9.31 -17.59 -26.16
CA TYR A 8 10.70 -17.77 -25.72
C TYR A 8 10.81 -18.20 -24.25
N ALA A 9 9.70 -18.36 -23.54
CA ALA A 9 9.64 -18.63 -22.10
C ALA A 9 10.55 -17.69 -21.31
N MET A 10 10.63 -16.42 -21.71
CA MET A 10 11.38 -15.37 -21.05
C MET A 10 10.44 -14.64 -20.11
N GLY A 11 10.66 -14.77 -18.81
CA GLY A 11 9.94 -14.03 -17.78
C GLY A 11 10.46 -12.58 -17.65
N ALA A 12 10.83 -12.18 -16.44
CA ALA A 12 11.36 -10.84 -16.21
C ALA A 12 12.71 -10.60 -16.88
N THR A 13 12.88 -9.39 -17.43
CA THR A 13 14.15 -8.95 -18.02
C THR A 13 14.76 -7.86 -17.15
N HIS A 14 16.04 -7.98 -16.85
CA HIS A 14 16.82 -7.02 -16.09
C HIS A 14 17.92 -6.44 -16.97
N ILE A 15 18.26 -5.19 -16.73
CA ILE A 15 19.36 -4.50 -17.38
C ILE A 15 20.33 -4.04 -16.29
N ILE A 16 21.61 -4.33 -16.48
CA ILE A 16 22.67 -3.79 -15.65
C ILE A 16 23.33 -2.67 -16.43
N ILE A 17 23.41 -1.51 -15.81
CA ILE A 17 24.19 -0.38 -16.30
C ILE A 17 25.44 -0.26 -15.43
N ALA A 18 26.60 -0.41 -16.04
CA ALA A 18 27.89 -0.33 -15.36
C ALA A 18 28.78 0.74 -16.03
N PRO A 19 29.76 1.30 -15.33
CA PRO A 19 30.73 2.21 -15.96
C PRO A 19 31.49 1.52 -17.11
N SER A 20 31.75 2.23 -18.19
CA SER A 20 32.45 1.69 -19.37
C SER A 20 33.94 1.47 -19.14
N ASP A 21 34.51 2.02 -18.09
CA ASP A 21 35.90 1.80 -17.64
C ASP A 21 36.10 0.49 -16.85
N MET A 22 35.05 -0.27 -16.58
CA MET A 22 35.13 -1.59 -15.97
C MET A 22 36.02 -2.52 -16.84
N SER A 23 36.94 -3.25 -16.19
CA SER A 23 37.79 -4.17 -16.93
C SER A 23 37.00 -5.28 -17.62
N LYS A 24 37.44 -5.74 -18.80
CA LYS A 24 36.81 -6.88 -19.51
C LYS A 24 36.74 -8.13 -18.63
N ALA A 25 37.79 -8.38 -17.84
CA ALA A 25 37.85 -9.54 -16.94
C ALA A 25 36.77 -9.44 -15.85
N ASP A 26 36.56 -8.28 -15.26
CA ASP A 26 35.50 -8.07 -14.26
C ASP A 26 34.11 -8.14 -14.87
N SER A 27 33.90 -7.59 -16.07
CA SER A 27 32.64 -7.69 -16.82
C SER A 27 32.27 -9.16 -17.08
N ILE A 28 33.21 -9.97 -17.58
CA ILE A 28 32.99 -11.39 -17.84
C ILE A 28 32.75 -12.16 -16.54
N SER A 29 33.57 -11.94 -15.51
CA SER A 29 33.44 -12.62 -14.23
C SER A 29 32.11 -12.31 -13.53
N MET A 30 31.66 -11.05 -13.59
CA MET A 30 30.38 -10.64 -13.07
C MET A 30 29.22 -11.36 -13.78
N ILE A 31 29.26 -11.43 -15.11
CA ILE A 31 28.24 -12.15 -15.90
C ILE A 31 28.24 -13.64 -15.55
N ASP A 32 29.40 -14.25 -15.39
CA ASP A 32 29.51 -15.67 -15.06
C ASP A 32 29.01 -15.97 -13.63
N ASP A 33 29.19 -15.06 -12.68
CA ASP A 33 28.61 -15.18 -11.35
C ASP A 33 27.09 -14.98 -11.38
N ILE A 34 26.59 -14.05 -12.19
CA ILE A 34 25.16 -13.85 -12.37
C ILE A 34 24.48 -15.07 -13.01
N LYS A 35 25.12 -15.75 -13.96
CA LYS A 35 24.58 -16.99 -14.56
C LYS A 35 24.39 -18.12 -13.55
N LYS A 36 25.12 -18.12 -12.42
CA LYS A 36 24.97 -19.11 -11.35
C LYS A 36 23.77 -18.86 -10.43
N VAL A 37 23.17 -17.66 -10.50
CA VAL A 37 22.00 -17.30 -9.69
C VAL A 37 20.79 -18.09 -10.17
N ASP A 38 20.04 -18.66 -9.23
CA ASP A 38 18.88 -19.49 -9.59
C ASP A 38 17.85 -18.70 -10.41
N GLY A 39 17.37 -19.34 -11.45
CA GLY A 39 16.37 -18.78 -12.34
C GLY A 39 16.89 -17.82 -13.41
N VAL A 40 18.17 -17.52 -13.46
CA VAL A 40 18.79 -16.80 -14.59
C VAL A 40 18.84 -17.74 -15.79
N LYS A 41 18.22 -17.34 -16.90
CA LYS A 41 18.25 -18.07 -18.19
C LYS A 41 19.38 -17.61 -19.08
N LEU A 42 19.57 -16.30 -19.13
CA LEU A 42 20.56 -15.67 -19.97
C LEU A 42 21.14 -14.46 -19.23
N ALA A 43 22.45 -14.34 -19.23
CA ALA A 43 23.14 -13.12 -18.84
C ALA A 43 24.26 -12.86 -19.84
N VAL A 44 24.26 -11.68 -20.45
CA VAL A 44 25.18 -11.29 -21.50
C VAL A 44 25.65 -9.84 -21.37
N SER A 45 26.93 -9.63 -21.63
CA SER A 45 27.56 -8.33 -21.88
C SER A 45 28.27 -8.38 -23.24
N LEU A 46 28.64 -7.24 -23.76
CA LEU A 46 29.45 -7.19 -24.97
C LEU A 46 30.72 -8.02 -24.80
N ASP A 47 31.43 -7.85 -23.69
CA ASP A 47 32.68 -8.54 -23.40
C ASP A 47 32.48 -10.06 -23.21
N SER A 48 31.31 -10.48 -22.69
CA SER A 48 31.00 -11.91 -22.52
C SER A 48 30.65 -12.61 -23.84
N ILE A 49 30.16 -11.85 -24.84
CA ILE A 49 29.87 -12.36 -26.21
C ILE A 49 31.15 -12.48 -27.00
N LEU A 50 32.02 -11.47 -26.95
CA LEU A 50 33.25 -11.41 -27.69
C LEU A 50 34.35 -12.30 -27.12
N GLY A 51 34.31 -12.53 -25.83
CA GLY A 51 35.38 -13.21 -25.10
C GLY A 51 36.61 -12.32 -24.85
N PRO A 52 37.57 -12.80 -24.03
CA PRO A 52 38.70 -12.01 -23.56
C PRO A 52 39.74 -11.66 -24.64
N THR A 53 39.73 -12.35 -25.77
CA THR A 53 40.78 -12.31 -26.80
C THR A 53 40.49 -11.35 -27.96
N ILE A 54 39.22 -10.93 -28.17
CA ILE A 54 38.86 -10.07 -29.29
C ILE A 54 39.09 -8.60 -28.86
N PRO A 55 39.95 -7.84 -29.62
CA PRO A 55 40.12 -6.41 -29.43
C PRO A 55 38.83 -5.64 -29.78
N ASP A 56 38.56 -4.54 -29.04
CA ASP A 56 37.37 -3.71 -29.27
C ASP A 56 37.32 -3.12 -30.70
N ASP A 57 38.45 -2.94 -31.34
CA ASP A 57 38.54 -2.39 -32.70
C ASP A 57 37.97 -3.35 -33.80
N MET A 58 37.80 -4.62 -33.49
CA MET A 58 37.21 -5.60 -34.38
C MET A 58 35.68 -5.74 -34.28
N VAL A 59 35.08 -5.03 -33.34
CA VAL A 59 33.62 -5.07 -33.08
C VAL A 59 32.95 -4.05 -33.98
N PRO A 60 31.88 -4.43 -34.75
CA PRO A 60 31.12 -3.46 -35.52
C PRO A 60 30.58 -2.32 -34.63
N ASP A 61 30.69 -1.07 -35.13
CA ASP A 61 30.28 0.10 -34.38
C ASP A 61 28.81 0.05 -33.96
N GLU A 62 27.93 -0.52 -34.78
CA GLU A 62 26.51 -0.76 -34.49
C GLU A 62 26.31 -1.63 -33.24
N ALA A 63 27.15 -2.66 -33.06
CA ALA A 63 27.07 -3.52 -31.88
C ALA A 63 27.64 -2.83 -30.61
N LYS A 64 28.66 -2.00 -30.77
CA LYS A 64 29.20 -1.17 -29.68
C LYS A 64 28.18 -0.17 -29.19
N GLU A 65 27.51 0.54 -30.11
CA GLU A 65 26.50 1.58 -29.75
C GLU A 65 25.32 1.01 -28.95
N ILE A 66 24.96 -0.27 -29.16
CA ILE A 66 23.90 -0.92 -28.40
C ILE A 66 24.33 -1.18 -26.96
N PHE A 67 25.57 -1.64 -26.73
CA PHE A 67 26.04 -2.09 -25.43
C PHE A 67 26.90 -1.07 -24.68
N LYS A 68 27.56 -0.15 -25.39
CA LYS A 68 28.43 0.89 -24.80
C LYS A 68 28.07 2.24 -25.39
N ASN A 69 27.70 3.18 -24.54
CA ASN A 69 27.42 4.55 -24.93
C ASN A 69 27.98 5.53 -23.90
N GLY A 70 28.96 6.34 -24.32
CA GLY A 70 29.63 7.28 -23.42
C GLY A 70 30.32 6.56 -22.25
N ASP A 71 30.02 7.01 -21.05
CA ASP A 71 30.64 6.53 -19.82
C ASP A 71 30.00 5.24 -19.27
N TYR A 72 29.01 4.66 -19.97
CA TYR A 72 28.26 3.52 -19.48
C TYR A 72 28.22 2.36 -20.47
N GLN A 73 28.17 1.15 -19.93
CA GLN A 73 27.91 -0.09 -20.67
C GLN A 73 26.67 -0.79 -20.12
N MET A 74 25.95 -1.46 -21.01
CA MET A 74 24.73 -2.18 -20.75
C MET A 74 24.96 -3.70 -20.79
N MET A 75 24.37 -4.42 -19.85
CA MET A 75 24.32 -5.87 -19.83
C MET A 75 22.88 -6.33 -19.65
N LEU A 76 22.52 -7.42 -20.28
CA LEU A 76 21.17 -7.97 -20.27
C LEU A 76 21.12 -9.26 -19.45
N VAL A 77 20.12 -9.36 -18.59
CA VAL A 77 19.84 -10.56 -17.80
C VAL A 77 18.37 -10.93 -17.96
N SER A 78 18.12 -12.18 -18.39
CA SER A 78 16.76 -12.72 -18.49
C SER A 78 16.52 -13.76 -17.40
N SER A 79 15.37 -13.68 -16.78
CA SER A 79 14.89 -14.59 -15.74
C SER A 79 13.85 -15.56 -16.27
N LYS A 80 13.73 -16.74 -15.65
CA LYS A 80 12.59 -17.65 -15.84
C LYS A 80 11.36 -17.26 -15.02
N TYR A 81 11.54 -16.36 -14.04
CA TYR A 81 10.50 -15.98 -13.11
C TYR A 81 9.68 -14.80 -13.61
N GLU A 82 8.39 -14.78 -13.28
CA GLU A 82 7.50 -13.67 -13.61
C GLU A 82 7.81 -12.42 -12.78
N THR A 83 7.53 -11.24 -13.35
CA THR A 83 7.62 -9.96 -12.62
C THR A 83 6.72 -9.98 -11.37
N ALA A 84 7.22 -9.44 -10.27
CA ALA A 84 6.56 -9.35 -8.97
C ALA A 84 6.34 -10.69 -8.23
N SER A 85 6.98 -11.79 -8.65
CA SER A 85 7.02 -13.02 -7.87
C SER A 85 8.05 -12.95 -6.74
N ASP A 86 7.89 -13.78 -5.70
CA ASP A 86 8.87 -13.85 -4.59
C ASP A 86 10.22 -14.37 -5.09
N GLU A 87 10.21 -15.28 -6.05
CA GLU A 87 11.41 -15.86 -6.65
C GLU A 87 12.22 -14.78 -7.39
N VAL A 88 11.59 -13.96 -8.24
CA VAL A 88 12.29 -12.88 -8.93
C VAL A 88 12.78 -11.82 -7.96
N ASN A 89 12.05 -11.55 -6.87
CA ASN A 89 12.46 -10.61 -5.85
C ASN A 89 13.73 -11.07 -5.10
N ASN A 90 13.85 -12.36 -4.82
CA ASN A 90 15.05 -12.96 -4.23
C ASN A 90 16.22 -12.92 -5.23
N GLN A 91 15.97 -13.32 -6.47
CA GLN A 91 16.96 -13.25 -7.56
C GLN A 91 17.54 -11.83 -7.75
N ILE A 92 16.65 -10.80 -7.78
CA ILE A 92 17.08 -9.39 -7.88
C ILE A 92 18.00 -9.01 -6.72
N THR A 93 17.71 -9.51 -5.50
CA THR A 93 18.56 -9.21 -4.33
C THR A 93 19.95 -9.80 -4.48
N GLU A 94 20.05 -11.05 -4.97
CA GLU A 94 21.33 -11.72 -5.20
C GLU A 94 22.11 -11.05 -6.33
N ILE A 95 21.46 -10.76 -7.46
CA ILE A 95 22.08 -10.06 -8.59
C ILE A 95 22.58 -8.68 -8.16
N LYS A 96 21.75 -7.87 -7.44
CA LYS A 96 22.18 -6.56 -6.90
C LYS A 96 23.45 -6.69 -6.03
N LYS A 97 23.54 -7.74 -5.21
CA LYS A 97 24.72 -7.99 -4.36
C LYS A 97 25.95 -8.32 -5.21
N ILE A 98 25.82 -9.20 -6.21
CA ILE A 98 26.91 -9.52 -7.13
C ILE A 98 27.39 -8.25 -7.85
N VAL A 99 26.49 -7.52 -8.48
CA VAL A 99 26.79 -6.29 -9.22
C VAL A 99 27.55 -5.29 -8.35
N LYS A 100 27.13 -5.09 -7.08
CA LYS A 100 27.80 -4.15 -6.16
C LYS A 100 29.17 -4.63 -5.67
N ASN A 101 29.47 -5.92 -5.73
CA ASN A 101 30.80 -6.43 -5.43
C ASN A 101 31.83 -6.06 -6.52
N TYR A 102 31.39 -5.99 -7.78
CA TYR A 102 32.26 -5.63 -8.90
C TYR A 102 32.33 -4.12 -9.15
N SER A 103 31.21 -3.40 -8.99
CA SER A 103 31.20 -1.95 -9.13
C SER A 103 30.14 -1.30 -8.23
N LYS A 104 30.57 -0.31 -7.45
CA LYS A 104 29.65 0.48 -6.59
C LYS A 104 28.70 1.37 -7.40
N ASP A 105 29.13 1.79 -8.58
CA ASP A 105 28.38 2.71 -9.44
C ASP A 105 27.46 1.97 -10.42
N ALA A 106 27.62 0.64 -10.55
CA ALA A 106 26.74 -0.16 -11.40
C ALA A 106 25.33 -0.26 -10.79
N MET A 107 24.31 -0.20 -11.65
CA MET A 107 22.89 -0.22 -11.30
C MET A 107 22.17 -1.37 -11.98
N LEU A 108 21.32 -2.06 -11.25
CA LEU A 108 20.37 -3.04 -11.79
C LEU A 108 19.03 -2.33 -11.99
N ILE A 109 18.58 -2.23 -13.24
CA ILE A 109 17.33 -1.59 -13.65
C ILE A 109 16.45 -2.55 -14.44
N GLY A 110 15.23 -2.15 -14.75
CA GLY A 110 14.26 -2.93 -15.51
C GLY A 110 12.92 -3.01 -14.79
N GLU A 111 11.95 -3.66 -15.43
CA GLU A 111 10.58 -3.74 -14.91
C GLU A 111 10.52 -4.42 -13.52
N ALA A 112 11.15 -5.57 -13.37
CA ALA A 112 11.09 -6.31 -12.11
C ALA A 112 11.88 -5.65 -10.96
N PRO A 113 13.11 -5.13 -11.15
CA PRO A 113 13.79 -4.33 -10.12
C PRO A 113 13.01 -3.08 -9.71
N CYS A 114 12.43 -2.34 -10.67
CA CYS A 114 11.59 -1.18 -10.37
C CYS A 114 10.33 -1.56 -9.60
N THR A 115 9.65 -2.63 -10.00
CA THR A 115 8.46 -3.14 -9.31
C THR A 115 8.79 -3.53 -7.88
N LYS A 116 9.90 -4.24 -7.66
CA LYS A 116 10.36 -4.59 -6.32
C LYS A 116 10.63 -3.36 -5.45
N ASP A 117 11.35 -2.38 -5.99
CA ASP A 117 11.67 -1.14 -5.27
C ASP A 117 10.39 -0.37 -4.94
N LEU A 118 9.43 -0.27 -5.88
CA LEU A 118 8.11 0.34 -5.65
C LEU A 118 7.32 -0.38 -4.55
N ILE A 119 7.26 -1.70 -4.54
CA ILE A 119 6.59 -2.48 -3.48
C ILE A 119 7.23 -2.19 -2.12
N THR A 120 8.56 -2.21 -2.03
CA THR A 120 9.30 -1.98 -0.78
C THR A 120 9.11 -0.55 -0.25
N ILE A 121 9.16 0.45 -1.12
CA ILE A 121 8.93 1.85 -0.77
C ILE A 121 7.48 2.04 -0.32
N THR A 122 6.52 1.49 -1.07
CA THR A 122 5.09 1.60 -0.76
C THR A 122 4.75 0.96 0.59
N ASP A 123 5.32 -0.20 0.94
CA ASP A 123 5.11 -0.83 2.25
C ASP A 123 5.64 0.04 3.39
N THR A 124 6.80 0.66 3.20
CA THR A 124 7.38 1.59 4.17
C THR A 124 6.54 2.86 4.31
N ASP A 125 6.10 3.43 3.19
CA ASP A 125 5.26 4.63 3.17
C ASP A 125 3.87 4.34 3.75
N PHE A 126 3.28 3.19 3.46
CA PHE A 126 2.03 2.76 4.07
C PHE A 126 2.11 2.77 5.60
N LYS A 127 3.14 2.15 6.17
CA LYS A 127 3.33 2.11 7.62
C LYS A 127 3.49 3.51 8.22
N ARG A 128 4.27 4.38 7.56
CA ARG A 128 4.49 5.76 8.02
C ARG A 128 3.24 6.62 7.91
N VAL A 129 2.59 6.60 6.75
CA VAL A 129 1.38 7.39 6.48
C VAL A 129 0.25 6.95 7.41
N SER A 130 0.03 5.64 7.58
CA SER A 130 -0.98 5.11 8.50
C SER A 130 -0.72 5.54 9.94
N ALA A 131 0.52 5.43 10.43
CA ALA A 131 0.88 5.86 11.77
C ALA A 131 0.63 7.37 11.99
N VAL A 132 1.06 8.21 11.06
CA VAL A 132 0.84 9.66 11.12
C VAL A 132 -0.66 9.99 11.08
N SER A 133 -1.42 9.37 10.20
CA SER A 133 -2.87 9.58 10.07
C SER A 133 -3.61 9.19 11.35
N ILE A 134 -3.30 8.05 11.94
CA ILE A 134 -3.88 7.58 13.21
C ILE A 134 -3.56 8.57 14.33
N VAL A 135 -2.31 9.01 14.46
CA VAL A 135 -1.90 9.98 15.50
C VAL A 135 -2.63 11.31 15.33
N LEU A 136 -2.73 11.83 14.11
CA LEU A 136 -3.42 13.09 13.84
C LEU A 136 -4.91 13.00 14.17
N ILE A 137 -5.60 11.94 13.75
CA ILE A 137 -7.01 11.72 14.04
C ILE A 137 -7.22 11.53 15.56
N PHE A 138 -6.34 10.79 16.21
CA PHE A 138 -6.35 10.65 17.66
C PHE A 138 -6.29 12.01 18.36
N LEU A 139 -5.37 12.88 17.96
CA LEU A 139 -5.21 14.24 18.50
C LEU A 139 -6.44 15.11 18.22
N ILE A 140 -7.00 15.07 17.03
CA ILE A 140 -8.21 15.82 16.66
C ILE A 140 -9.38 15.40 17.57
N ILE A 141 -9.63 14.10 17.69
CA ILE A 141 -10.72 13.59 18.54
C ILE A 141 -10.49 13.93 20.00
N LEU A 142 -9.25 13.84 20.48
CA LEU A 142 -8.85 14.20 21.84
C LEU A 142 -9.19 15.67 22.15
N VAL A 143 -8.86 16.59 21.24
CA VAL A 143 -9.13 18.03 21.40
C VAL A 143 -10.62 18.33 21.32
N VAL A 144 -11.32 17.76 20.32
CA VAL A 144 -12.77 18.00 20.09
C VAL A 144 -13.62 17.51 21.25
N PHE A 145 -13.35 16.32 21.76
CA PHE A 145 -14.14 15.73 22.83
C PHE A 145 -13.57 15.96 24.23
N LYS A 146 -12.33 16.48 24.32
CA LYS A 146 -11.61 16.63 25.62
C LYS A 146 -11.65 15.33 26.43
N SER A 147 -11.33 14.24 25.78
CA SER A 147 -11.43 12.87 26.28
C SER A 147 -10.25 12.04 25.80
N VAL A 148 -9.70 11.20 26.67
CA VAL A 148 -8.62 10.27 26.29
C VAL A 148 -9.19 8.92 25.83
N SER A 149 -10.31 8.48 26.36
CA SER A 149 -10.90 7.18 26.03
C SER A 149 -11.61 7.16 24.68
N LEU A 150 -12.26 8.26 24.28
CA LEU A 150 -12.99 8.33 23.02
C LEU A 150 -12.09 8.15 21.80
N PRO A 151 -10.91 8.82 21.68
CA PRO A 151 -10.00 8.58 20.58
C PRO A 151 -9.61 7.12 20.43
N ILE A 152 -9.30 6.44 21.54
CA ILE A 152 -8.92 5.01 21.52
C ILE A 152 -10.06 4.16 20.96
N ILE A 153 -11.28 4.36 21.45
CA ILE A 153 -12.45 3.58 21.01
C ILE A 153 -12.77 3.86 19.54
N LEU A 154 -12.80 5.14 19.15
CA LEU A 154 -13.15 5.53 17.79
C LEU A 154 -12.12 5.05 16.78
N VAL A 155 -10.83 5.26 17.04
CA VAL A 155 -9.76 4.78 16.17
C VAL A 155 -9.80 3.26 16.05
N ALA A 156 -9.98 2.52 17.15
CA ALA A 156 -10.08 1.06 17.11
C ALA A 156 -11.24 0.57 16.23
N VAL A 157 -12.41 1.23 16.32
CA VAL A 157 -13.60 0.89 15.51
C VAL A 157 -13.37 1.22 14.02
N ILE A 158 -12.72 2.34 13.73
CA ILE A 158 -12.41 2.75 12.36
C ILE A 158 -11.38 1.82 11.73
N GLU A 159 -10.28 1.54 12.44
CA GLU A 159 -9.25 0.60 11.98
C GLU A 159 -9.83 -0.80 11.77
N PHE A 160 -10.73 -1.26 12.61
CA PHE A 160 -11.44 -2.52 12.42
C PHE A 160 -12.18 -2.55 11.07
N ALA A 161 -12.88 -1.47 10.70
CA ALA A 161 -13.56 -1.40 9.39
C ALA A 161 -12.56 -1.46 8.22
N ILE A 162 -11.41 -0.80 8.35
CA ILE A 162 -10.34 -0.82 7.33
C ILE A 162 -9.75 -2.23 7.21
N PHE A 163 -9.44 -2.90 8.33
CA PHE A 163 -8.91 -4.26 8.33
C PHE A 163 -9.90 -5.26 7.70
N VAL A 164 -11.19 -5.15 8.00
CA VAL A 164 -12.21 -5.99 7.35
C VAL A 164 -12.20 -5.77 5.84
N ASN A 165 -12.18 -4.50 5.39
CA ASN A 165 -12.14 -4.18 3.96
C ASN A 165 -10.88 -4.71 3.28
N MET A 166 -9.73 -4.53 3.87
CA MET A 166 -8.43 -4.98 3.34
C MET A 166 -8.25 -6.50 3.41
N GLY A 167 -8.95 -7.18 4.32
CA GLY A 167 -8.88 -8.63 4.46
C GLY A 167 -9.66 -9.41 3.39
N ILE A 168 -10.75 -8.85 2.86
CA ILE A 168 -11.61 -9.53 1.87
C ILE A 168 -10.85 -10.01 0.63
N PRO A 169 -9.95 -9.22 0.00
CA PRO A 169 -9.17 -9.67 -1.15
C PRO A 169 -8.35 -10.94 -0.91
N GLY A 170 -7.86 -11.15 0.31
CA GLY A 170 -7.16 -12.38 0.69
C GLY A 170 -8.03 -13.63 0.60
N PHE A 171 -9.33 -13.51 0.88
CA PHE A 171 -10.29 -14.62 0.76
C PHE A 171 -10.81 -14.80 -0.68
N THR A 172 -10.88 -13.72 -1.46
CA THR A 172 -11.40 -13.76 -2.84
C THR A 172 -10.30 -14.02 -3.89
N GLY A 173 -9.03 -14.06 -3.49
CA GLY A 173 -7.89 -14.21 -4.39
C GLY A 173 -7.68 -13.02 -5.33
N THR A 174 -8.27 -11.86 -5.01
CA THR A 174 -8.18 -10.66 -5.85
C THR A 174 -6.83 -9.99 -5.66
N LYS A 175 -6.07 -9.82 -6.75
CA LYS A 175 -4.79 -9.08 -6.73
C LYS A 175 -5.08 -7.58 -6.58
N LEU A 176 -4.48 -6.95 -5.59
CA LEU A 176 -4.60 -5.52 -5.36
C LEU A 176 -3.41 -4.77 -5.97
N PRO A 177 -3.63 -3.58 -6.57
CA PRO A 177 -2.54 -2.68 -6.89
C PRO A 177 -1.74 -2.33 -5.62
N PHE A 178 -0.41 -2.23 -5.75
CA PHE A 178 0.49 -1.96 -4.61
C PHE A 178 0.15 -0.67 -3.85
N ILE A 179 -0.38 0.34 -4.55
CA ILE A 179 -0.77 1.63 -3.96
C ILE A 179 -2.13 1.59 -3.24
N ALA A 180 -2.94 0.53 -3.45
CA ALA A 180 -4.31 0.47 -2.96
C ALA A 180 -4.38 0.52 -1.42
N SER A 181 -3.45 -0.09 -0.72
CA SER A 181 -3.42 -0.11 0.75
C SER A 181 -3.26 1.29 1.35
N ILE A 182 -2.38 2.14 0.78
CA ILE A 182 -2.19 3.52 1.25
C ILE A 182 -3.47 4.33 1.00
N VAL A 183 -3.99 4.26 -0.23
CA VAL A 183 -5.16 5.05 -0.65
C VAL A 183 -6.39 4.66 0.18
N ILE A 184 -6.64 3.36 0.37
CA ILE A 184 -7.78 2.88 1.14
C ILE A 184 -7.62 3.25 2.60
N GLY A 185 -6.46 2.99 3.20
CA GLY A 185 -6.20 3.31 4.61
C GLY A 185 -6.47 4.79 4.93
N THR A 186 -5.97 5.71 4.11
CA THR A 186 -6.13 7.15 4.35
C THR A 186 -7.52 7.67 4.02
N ILE A 187 -8.08 7.33 2.87
CA ILE A 187 -9.39 7.85 2.43
C ILE A 187 -10.53 7.25 3.27
N GLN A 188 -10.51 5.94 3.49
CA GLN A 188 -11.53 5.28 4.30
C GLN A 188 -11.48 5.75 5.75
N LEU A 189 -10.27 5.95 6.31
CA LEU A 189 -10.08 6.50 7.65
C LEU A 189 -10.75 7.88 7.77
N GLY A 190 -10.48 8.79 6.82
CA GLY A 190 -11.08 10.13 6.79
C GLY A 190 -12.59 10.12 6.66
N ALA A 191 -13.13 9.32 5.73
CA ALA A 191 -14.57 9.22 5.52
C ALA A 191 -15.31 8.58 6.71
N THR A 192 -14.71 7.60 7.39
CA THR A 192 -15.35 6.90 8.51
C THR A 192 -15.33 7.72 9.79
N VAL A 193 -14.31 8.56 9.98
CA VAL A 193 -14.18 9.39 11.19
C VAL A 193 -15.35 10.34 11.37
N ASP A 194 -15.87 10.90 10.28
CA ASP A 194 -17.01 11.82 10.33
C ASP A 194 -18.28 11.14 10.84
N TYR A 195 -18.53 9.90 10.42
CA TYR A 195 -19.68 9.10 10.91
C TYR A 195 -19.56 8.83 12.41
N ALA A 196 -18.37 8.45 12.85
CA ALA A 196 -18.08 8.17 14.23
C ALA A 196 -18.19 9.42 15.13
N ILE A 197 -17.68 10.57 14.68
CA ILE A 197 -17.78 11.86 15.39
C ILE A 197 -19.25 12.30 15.50
N LEU A 198 -20.04 12.16 14.44
CA LEU A 198 -21.46 12.52 14.43
C LEU A 198 -22.21 11.74 15.51
N MET A 199 -22.11 10.43 15.51
CA MET A 199 -22.77 9.57 16.49
C MET A 199 -22.29 9.84 17.93
N THR A 200 -20.98 10.00 18.12
CA THR A 200 -20.39 10.34 19.42
C THR A 200 -20.90 11.67 19.96
N THR A 201 -21.03 12.67 19.10
CA THR A 201 -21.55 13.99 19.49
C THR A 201 -23.00 13.91 19.95
N LYS A 202 -23.85 13.13 19.24
CA LYS A 202 -25.25 12.88 19.65
C LYS A 202 -25.31 12.12 20.98
N TYR A 203 -24.48 11.08 21.13
CA TYR A 203 -24.40 10.33 22.38
C TYR A 203 -23.96 11.20 23.55
N ARG A 204 -22.90 12.00 23.39
CA ARG A 204 -22.44 12.97 24.40
C ARG A 204 -23.55 13.95 24.83
N LYS A 205 -24.28 14.53 23.84
CA LYS A 205 -25.38 15.44 24.10
C LYS A 205 -26.47 14.77 24.93
N ASN A 206 -26.88 13.56 24.62
CA ASN A 206 -27.91 12.83 25.33
C ASN A 206 -27.47 12.45 26.75
N ARG A 207 -26.21 12.05 26.96
CA ARG A 207 -25.65 11.78 28.28
C ARG A 207 -25.57 13.04 29.13
N TYR A 208 -25.21 14.19 28.54
CA TYR A 208 -25.15 15.49 29.24
C TYR A 208 -26.52 15.94 29.73
N THR A 209 -27.63 15.63 29.06
CA THR A 209 -28.99 15.90 29.51
C THR A 209 -29.49 14.98 30.63
N GLY A 210 -28.64 14.08 31.14
CA GLY A 210 -28.98 13.17 32.23
C GLY A 210 -29.62 11.85 31.79
N MET A 211 -29.69 11.54 30.54
CA MET A 211 -30.23 10.24 30.08
C MET A 211 -29.30 9.08 30.48
N ASP A 212 -29.91 7.95 30.87
CA ASP A 212 -29.17 6.72 31.09
C ASP A 212 -28.49 6.24 29.80
N LYS A 213 -27.46 5.38 29.93
CA LYS A 213 -26.64 4.92 28.80
C LYS A 213 -27.47 4.30 27.71
N LYS A 214 -28.46 3.44 28.02
CA LYS A 214 -29.25 2.72 27.00
C LYS A 214 -30.17 3.65 26.19
N PRO A 215 -31.04 4.49 26.80
CA PRO A 215 -31.85 5.45 26.04
C PRO A 215 -30.99 6.50 25.34
N ALA A 216 -29.84 6.92 25.90
CA ALA A 216 -28.95 7.89 25.30
C ALA A 216 -28.35 7.38 23.99
N ILE A 217 -27.91 6.11 23.94
CA ILE A 217 -27.34 5.52 22.72
C ILE A 217 -28.43 5.20 21.69
N THR A 218 -29.60 4.70 22.12
CA THR A 218 -30.73 4.42 21.20
C THR A 218 -31.15 5.72 20.49
N LYS A 219 -31.25 6.82 21.22
CA LYS A 219 -31.59 8.11 20.64
C LYS A 219 -30.47 8.65 19.75
N ALA A 220 -29.20 8.53 20.17
CA ALA A 220 -28.07 8.94 19.33
C ALA A 220 -28.02 8.16 18.01
N LEU A 221 -28.31 6.85 18.05
CA LEU A 221 -28.40 6.00 16.88
C LEU A 221 -29.54 6.46 15.95
N ALA A 222 -30.76 6.67 16.50
CA ALA A 222 -31.89 7.16 15.72
C ALA A 222 -31.61 8.52 15.05
N ASP A 223 -30.98 9.45 15.78
CA ASP A 223 -30.68 10.80 15.30
C ASP A 223 -29.50 10.88 14.32
N SER A 224 -28.65 9.85 14.23
CA SER A 224 -27.44 9.86 13.37
C SER A 224 -27.51 8.89 12.18
N THR A 225 -28.24 7.79 12.30
CA THR A 225 -28.25 6.71 11.30
C THR A 225 -28.62 7.20 9.90
N ASN A 226 -29.64 8.04 9.79
CA ASN A 226 -30.05 8.57 8.47
C ASN A 226 -28.93 9.37 7.78
N SER A 227 -28.25 10.23 8.53
CA SER A 227 -27.13 11.02 7.98
C SER A 227 -25.94 10.13 7.61
N VAL A 228 -25.63 9.13 8.44
CA VAL A 228 -24.54 8.15 8.16
C VAL A 228 -24.85 7.34 6.90
N ILE A 229 -26.08 6.84 6.75
CA ILE A 229 -26.50 6.08 5.56
C ILE A 229 -26.41 6.94 4.31
N VAL A 230 -26.99 8.16 4.33
CA VAL A 230 -26.95 9.05 3.17
C VAL A 230 -25.51 9.38 2.75
N SER A 231 -24.65 9.76 3.70
CA SER A 231 -23.26 10.07 3.40
C SER A 231 -22.50 8.87 2.86
N ALA A 232 -22.69 7.67 3.46
CA ALA A 232 -22.06 6.46 2.98
C ALA A 232 -22.53 6.05 1.58
N LEU A 233 -23.83 6.20 1.29
CA LEU A 233 -24.37 5.91 -0.05
C LEU A 233 -23.91 6.92 -1.10
N CYS A 234 -23.76 8.20 -0.74
CA CYS A 234 -23.20 9.21 -1.64
C CYS A 234 -21.74 8.88 -1.98
N PHE A 235 -20.94 8.53 -0.98
CA PHE A 235 -19.55 8.15 -1.18
C PHE A 235 -19.44 6.84 -1.98
N PHE A 236 -20.26 5.85 -1.66
CA PHE A 236 -20.39 4.61 -2.43
C PHE A 236 -20.72 4.89 -3.90
N ALA A 237 -21.76 5.66 -4.18
CA ALA A 237 -22.21 5.94 -5.54
C ALA A 237 -21.12 6.67 -6.36
N ALA A 238 -20.45 7.65 -5.75
CA ALA A 238 -19.37 8.38 -6.40
C ALA A 238 -18.19 7.46 -6.75
N THR A 239 -17.71 6.65 -5.81
CA THR A 239 -16.56 5.76 -6.03
C THR A 239 -16.92 4.57 -6.91
N PHE A 240 -18.08 3.97 -6.72
CA PHE A 240 -18.55 2.84 -7.53
C PHE A 240 -18.79 3.25 -8.99
N GLY A 241 -19.35 4.44 -9.22
CA GLY A 241 -19.53 4.97 -10.57
C GLY A 241 -18.18 5.11 -11.31
N VAL A 242 -17.17 5.69 -10.66
CA VAL A 242 -15.81 5.77 -11.25
C VAL A 242 -15.23 4.38 -11.48
N GLY A 243 -15.41 3.47 -10.54
CA GLY A 243 -14.93 2.08 -10.65
C GLY A 243 -15.51 1.33 -11.85
N LEU A 244 -16.78 1.57 -12.19
CA LEU A 244 -17.43 0.94 -13.34
C LEU A 244 -17.03 1.55 -14.69
N TYR A 245 -16.83 2.85 -14.75
CA TYR A 245 -16.57 3.57 -16.00
C TYR A 245 -15.08 3.71 -16.34
N SER A 246 -14.19 3.49 -15.39
CA SER A 246 -12.74 3.62 -15.62
C SER A 246 -12.20 2.48 -16.48
N ASN A 247 -11.51 2.84 -17.57
CA ASN A 247 -10.76 1.91 -18.40
C ASN A 247 -9.34 1.63 -17.87
N ILE A 248 -8.96 2.23 -16.75
CA ILE A 248 -7.67 2.03 -16.11
C ILE A 248 -7.88 1.08 -14.93
N ASP A 249 -7.36 -0.14 -15.04
CA ASP A 249 -7.56 -1.22 -14.06
C ASP A 249 -7.20 -0.82 -12.62
N MET A 250 -6.13 -0.03 -12.46
CA MET A 250 -5.70 0.46 -11.15
C MET A 250 -6.75 1.37 -10.52
N ILE A 251 -7.28 2.33 -11.30
CA ILE A 251 -8.30 3.27 -10.81
C ILE A 251 -9.61 2.53 -10.51
N SER A 252 -10.05 1.66 -11.42
CA SER A 252 -11.25 0.85 -11.22
C SER A 252 -11.15 0.01 -9.94
N SER A 253 -10.04 -0.71 -9.75
CA SER A 253 -9.81 -1.54 -8.57
C SER A 253 -9.85 -0.74 -7.27
N ILE A 254 -9.15 0.40 -7.20
CA ILE A 254 -9.12 1.26 -6.01
C ILE A 254 -10.52 1.82 -5.72
N CYS A 255 -11.23 2.29 -6.73
CA CYS A 255 -12.57 2.88 -6.56
C CYS A 255 -13.61 1.85 -6.09
N ILE A 256 -13.56 0.62 -6.60
CA ILE A 256 -14.42 -0.48 -6.14
C ILE A 256 -14.11 -0.84 -4.68
N LEU A 257 -12.82 -0.87 -4.30
CA LEU A 257 -12.41 -1.11 -2.93
C LEU A 257 -12.87 -0.01 -1.98
N LEU A 258 -12.80 1.26 -2.39
CA LEU A 258 -13.32 2.40 -1.63
C LEU A 258 -14.84 2.34 -1.47
N ALA A 259 -15.56 2.02 -2.55
CA ALA A 259 -17.00 1.83 -2.51
C ALA A 259 -17.41 0.75 -1.50
N ARG A 260 -16.76 -0.42 -1.55
CA ARG A 260 -16.97 -1.48 -0.57
C ARG A 260 -16.62 -1.01 0.86
N GLY A 261 -15.53 -0.28 1.02
CA GLY A 261 -15.10 0.30 2.28
C GLY A 261 -16.14 1.24 2.89
N ALA A 262 -16.82 2.05 2.08
CA ALA A 262 -17.90 2.92 2.54
C ALA A 262 -19.05 2.14 3.19
N ILE A 263 -19.48 1.07 2.55
CA ILE A 263 -20.56 0.21 3.08
C ILE A 263 -20.12 -0.52 4.36
N ILE A 264 -18.91 -1.08 4.38
CA ILE A 264 -18.37 -1.75 5.58
C ILE A 264 -18.28 -0.76 6.74
N SER A 265 -17.74 0.44 6.50
CA SER A 265 -17.62 1.49 7.52
C SER A 265 -18.97 1.92 8.07
N MET A 266 -19.97 2.06 7.21
CA MET A 266 -21.34 2.36 7.61
C MET A 266 -21.88 1.30 8.58
N PHE A 267 -21.76 0.01 8.23
CA PHE A 267 -22.20 -1.07 9.10
C PHE A 267 -21.45 -1.10 10.43
N VAL A 268 -20.14 -0.94 10.40
CA VAL A 268 -19.31 -0.93 11.61
C VAL A 268 -19.69 0.23 12.53
N VAL A 269 -19.90 1.43 12.01
CA VAL A 269 -20.31 2.59 12.81
C VAL A 269 -21.73 2.42 13.35
N VAL A 270 -22.67 1.90 12.58
CA VAL A 270 -24.06 1.77 13.04
C VAL A 270 -24.24 0.64 14.05
N PHE A 271 -23.50 -0.47 13.94
CA PHE A 271 -23.70 -1.64 14.80
C PHE A 271 -22.63 -1.81 15.89
N ILE A 272 -21.37 -1.60 15.56
CA ILE A 272 -20.26 -1.87 16.50
C ILE A 272 -20.04 -0.68 17.43
N LEU A 273 -20.03 0.55 16.91
CA LEU A 273 -19.75 1.72 17.73
C LEU A 273 -20.75 1.92 18.89
N PRO A 274 -22.08 1.75 18.72
CA PRO A 274 -23.03 1.80 19.82
C PRO A 274 -22.76 0.74 20.89
N SER A 275 -22.37 -0.46 20.47
CA SER A 275 -22.03 -1.56 21.39
C SER A 275 -20.79 -1.23 22.22
N MET A 276 -19.77 -0.63 21.58
CA MET A 276 -18.58 -0.14 22.29
C MET A 276 -18.91 0.95 23.30
N PHE A 277 -19.80 1.89 22.97
CA PHE A 277 -20.26 2.89 23.93
C PHE A 277 -21.01 2.28 25.12
N MET A 278 -21.82 1.24 24.89
CA MET A 278 -22.51 0.54 25.97
C MET A 278 -21.55 -0.16 26.94
N ILE A 279 -20.48 -0.77 26.40
CA ILE A 279 -19.48 -1.48 27.22
C ILE A 279 -18.62 -0.49 28.00
N PHE A 280 -18.12 0.54 27.33
CA PHE A 280 -17.14 1.48 27.87
C PHE A 280 -17.76 2.77 28.46
N ASP A 281 -19.11 2.87 28.60
CA ASP A 281 -19.78 4.08 29.11
C ASP A 281 -19.18 4.61 30.41
N LYS A 282 -18.88 3.73 31.38
CA LYS A 282 -18.28 4.14 32.65
C LYS A 282 -16.93 4.82 32.48
N VAL A 283 -16.08 4.27 31.58
CA VAL A 283 -14.74 4.82 31.31
C VAL A 283 -14.87 6.13 30.55
N ILE A 284 -15.76 6.19 29.54
CA ILE A 284 -16.04 7.40 28.78
C ILE A 284 -16.49 8.53 29.67
N CYS A 285 -17.47 8.28 30.55
CA CYS A 285 -17.99 9.28 31.49
C CYS A 285 -16.97 9.73 32.54
N ALA A 286 -16.00 8.88 32.88
CA ALA A 286 -14.96 9.23 33.87
C ALA A 286 -13.84 10.08 33.25
N THR A 287 -13.52 9.83 31.96
CA THR A 287 -12.34 10.43 31.30
C THR A 287 -12.69 11.56 30.32
N SER A 288 -13.98 11.86 30.14
CA SER A 288 -14.44 12.81 29.11
C SER A 288 -15.15 14.01 29.75
N ALA A 289 -14.81 15.19 29.27
CA ALA A 289 -15.53 16.41 29.68
C ALA A 289 -16.90 16.50 28.97
N GLY A 290 -17.95 16.84 29.72
CA GLY A 290 -19.30 17.07 29.18
C GLY A 290 -20.13 15.81 28.91
N PHE A 291 -19.83 14.70 29.55
CA PHE A 291 -20.69 13.49 29.60
C PHE A 291 -21.56 13.40 30.85
N LYS A 292 -21.23 14.15 31.92
CA LYS A 292 -22.06 14.28 33.11
C LYS A 292 -22.28 15.76 33.42
N ASN A 293 -23.52 16.14 33.63
CA ASN A 293 -23.84 17.44 34.17
C ASN A 293 -23.68 17.36 35.72
N LYS A 294 -22.68 18.03 36.27
CA LYS A 294 -22.42 18.08 37.73
C LYS A 294 -23.61 18.61 38.52
N ASN A 295 -24.51 19.35 37.90
CA ASN A 295 -25.67 19.95 38.57
C ASN A 295 -26.91 19.03 38.68
N LEU A 296 -26.88 17.84 38.06
CA LEU A 296 -27.97 16.84 38.15
C LEU A 296 -27.69 15.71 39.13
N THR A 297 -26.54 15.75 39.81
CA THR A 297 -26.13 14.75 40.84
C THR A 297 -26.04 15.32 42.24
N ALA A 298 -26.63 16.51 42.51
CA ALA A 298 -26.79 17.10 43.84
C ALA A 298 -28.21 16.87 44.33
#